data_a1f68429b15cb9787f9ae2beee6bc31e
#
_entry.id   a1f68429b15cb9787f9ae2beee6bc31e
#
_cell.length_a   1.000
_cell.length_b   1.000
_cell.length_c   1.000
_cell.angle_alpha   90.00
_cell.angle_beta   90.00
_cell.angle_gamma   90.00
#
_symmetry.space_group_name_H-M   'P 1'
#
loop_
_entity.id
_entity.type
_entity.pdbx_description
1 polymer ?
#
loop_
_entity_poly.entity_id
_entity_poly.type
_entity_poly.pdbx_seq_one_letter_code
_entity_poly.pdbx_strand_id
1 'polypeptide(L)'
;MTELSIHELSLGFSHDRQMLVEFLAKHHLNYEDDIEAAFGVFDSDENLTGCGCCAGNLLKCFAVDESLRGQNALGSLVSRLVENRFEAGHYDLFVITRPKNKVLFTSCGFYPLAETEAVLMLENKKSGLDNYYKKFLAGTDTDENVGCIVMNCNPFTKGHLALITYAAKACSLLHIFVVEENRSRFPFADRLKLVREGT
;
A
#
# COMPACT_ATOMS: atom_id res chain seq x y z
N MET A 1 -10.36 -24.79 20.22
CA MET A 1 -9.95 -23.92 19.12
C MET A 1 -8.59 -24.44 18.68
N THR A 2 -8.49 -24.93 17.47
CA THR A 2 -7.19 -25.37 16.91
C THR A 2 -6.34 -24.11 16.73
N GLU A 3 -5.16 -24.09 17.31
CA GLU A 3 -4.21 -22.99 17.17
C GLU A 3 -3.75 -22.92 15.70
N LEU A 4 -3.87 -21.78 15.06
CA LEU A 4 -3.44 -21.60 13.67
C LEU A 4 -1.91 -21.54 13.63
N SER A 5 -1.30 -22.40 12.81
CA SER A 5 0.14 -22.39 12.58
C SER A 5 0.48 -21.24 11.61
N ILE A 6 1.04 -20.13 12.12
CA ILE A 6 1.39 -18.96 11.31
C ILE A 6 2.90 -18.75 11.37
N HIS A 7 3.54 -18.78 10.19
CA HIS A 7 4.98 -18.61 10.05
C HIS A 7 5.32 -17.55 9.01
N GLU A 8 6.46 -16.89 9.20
CA GLU A 8 7.04 -16.05 8.18
C GLU A 8 7.59 -16.90 7.03
N LEU A 9 7.29 -16.49 5.79
CA LEU A 9 7.84 -17.11 4.58
C LEU A 9 9.19 -16.49 4.26
N SER A 10 10.21 -17.32 4.14
CA SER A 10 11.56 -16.88 3.82
C SER A 10 11.71 -16.62 2.33
N LEU A 11 11.36 -15.41 1.87
CA LEU A 11 11.29 -15.02 0.45
C LEU A 11 12.64 -15.15 -0.30
N GLY A 12 13.76 -15.24 0.42
CA GLY A 12 15.07 -15.55 -0.15
C GLY A 12 15.24 -17.01 -0.60
N PHE A 13 14.42 -17.93 -0.10
CA PHE A 13 14.41 -19.33 -0.53
C PHE A 13 13.39 -19.52 -1.65
N SER A 14 13.83 -20.20 -2.72
CA SER A 14 13.00 -20.43 -3.91
C SER A 14 11.72 -21.22 -3.60
N HIS A 15 11.76 -22.14 -2.64
CA HIS A 15 10.61 -22.96 -2.25
C HIS A 15 9.47 -22.11 -1.68
N ASP A 16 9.73 -21.31 -0.65
CA ASP A 16 8.72 -20.47 0.02
C ASP A 16 8.17 -19.40 -0.94
N ARG A 17 9.07 -18.81 -1.74
CA ARG A 17 8.68 -17.85 -2.77
C ARG A 17 7.75 -18.47 -3.80
N GLN A 18 8.07 -19.66 -4.30
CA GLN A 18 7.23 -20.36 -5.27
C GLN A 18 5.88 -20.75 -4.69
N MET A 19 5.86 -21.28 -3.46
CA MET A 19 4.64 -21.62 -2.73
C MET A 19 3.72 -20.39 -2.61
N LEU A 20 4.28 -19.22 -2.24
CA LEU A 20 3.53 -17.96 -2.17
C LEU A 20 3.00 -17.54 -3.54
N VAL A 21 3.81 -17.59 -4.60
CA VAL A 21 3.41 -17.26 -5.98
C VAL A 21 2.24 -18.12 -6.43
N GLU A 22 2.32 -19.44 -6.23
CA GLU A 22 1.27 -20.39 -6.62
C GLU A 22 -0.01 -20.17 -5.81
N PHE A 23 0.11 -19.92 -4.51
CA PHE A 23 -1.03 -19.63 -3.64
C PHE A 23 -1.74 -18.32 -4.03
N LEU A 24 -0.98 -17.25 -4.27
CA LEU A 24 -1.54 -15.98 -4.75
C LEU A 24 -2.26 -16.14 -6.09
N ALA A 25 -1.66 -16.86 -7.04
CA ALA A 25 -2.27 -17.12 -8.34
C ALA A 25 -3.60 -17.89 -8.23
N LYS A 26 -3.69 -18.89 -7.35
CA LYS A 26 -4.93 -19.62 -7.01
C LYS A 26 -6.04 -18.66 -6.55
N HIS A 27 -5.70 -17.58 -5.85
CA HIS A 27 -6.63 -16.57 -5.34
C HIS A 27 -6.80 -15.33 -6.26
N HIS A 28 -6.33 -15.41 -7.51
CA HIS A 28 -6.38 -14.32 -8.49
C HIS A 28 -5.64 -13.05 -8.01
N LEU A 29 -4.52 -13.25 -7.32
CA LEU A 29 -3.57 -12.22 -6.92
C LEU A 29 -2.23 -12.46 -7.60
N ASN A 30 -1.50 -11.38 -7.85
CA ASN A 30 -0.16 -11.45 -8.41
C ASN A 30 0.90 -11.28 -7.33
N TYR A 31 2.00 -12.03 -7.45
CA TYR A 31 3.20 -11.74 -6.69
C TYR A 31 3.85 -10.46 -7.24
N GLU A 32 4.29 -9.60 -6.35
CA GLU A 32 5.00 -8.36 -6.69
C GLU A 32 6.41 -8.39 -6.11
N ASP A 33 7.40 -7.98 -6.89
CA ASP A 33 8.83 -8.06 -6.51
C ASP A 33 9.23 -7.10 -5.38
N ASP A 34 8.34 -6.19 -4.98
CA ASP A 34 8.54 -5.27 -3.86
C ASP A 34 8.08 -5.84 -2.51
N ILE A 35 7.57 -7.08 -2.46
CA ILE A 35 7.20 -7.71 -1.20
C ILE A 35 8.46 -7.92 -0.35
N GLU A 36 8.46 -7.33 0.86
CA GLU A 36 9.55 -7.39 1.82
C GLU A 36 9.39 -8.50 2.85
N ALA A 37 8.14 -8.75 3.29
CA ALA A 37 7.82 -9.85 4.20
C ALA A 37 6.46 -10.45 3.85
N ALA A 38 6.30 -11.74 4.11
CA ALA A 38 5.07 -12.49 3.93
C ALA A 38 4.89 -13.49 5.08
N PHE A 39 3.65 -13.63 5.55
CA PHE A 39 3.28 -14.65 6.54
C PHE A 39 2.28 -15.62 5.94
N GLY A 40 2.46 -16.89 6.23
CA GLY A 40 1.60 -17.98 5.80
C GLY A 40 0.87 -18.64 6.96
N VAL A 41 -0.36 -19.08 6.72
CA VAL A 41 -1.10 -20.00 7.59
C VAL A 41 -0.99 -21.39 6.98
N PHE A 42 -0.60 -22.38 7.77
CA PHE A 42 -0.38 -23.74 7.33
C PHE A 42 -1.37 -24.70 7.97
N ASP A 43 -1.79 -25.72 7.21
CA ASP A 43 -2.56 -26.84 7.74
C ASP A 43 -1.65 -27.91 8.37
N SER A 44 -2.25 -29.03 8.85
CA SER A 44 -1.52 -30.14 9.45
C SER A 44 -0.58 -30.89 8.50
N ASP A 45 -0.78 -30.73 7.20
CA ASP A 45 0.00 -31.37 6.14
C ASP A 45 1.04 -30.39 5.54
N GLU A 46 1.29 -29.27 6.24
CA GLU A 46 2.22 -28.21 5.87
C GLU A 46 1.85 -27.49 4.54
N ASN A 47 0.59 -27.56 4.10
CA ASN A 47 0.14 -26.80 2.95
C ASN A 47 -0.21 -25.36 3.34
N LEU A 48 0.15 -24.41 2.48
CA LEU A 48 -0.23 -23.00 2.63
C LEU A 48 -1.73 -22.82 2.37
N THR A 49 -2.47 -22.37 3.39
CA THR A 49 -3.93 -22.19 3.36
C THR A 49 -4.35 -20.75 3.56
N GLY A 50 -3.43 -19.86 3.89
CA GLY A 50 -3.64 -18.42 3.98
C GLY A 50 -2.34 -17.66 3.89
N CYS A 51 -2.37 -16.44 3.38
CA CYS A 51 -1.21 -15.56 3.37
C CYS A 51 -1.58 -14.09 3.50
N GLY A 52 -0.59 -13.29 3.90
CA GLY A 52 -0.59 -11.85 3.86
C GLY A 52 0.82 -11.33 3.68
N CYS A 53 0.99 -10.24 2.96
CA CYS A 53 2.29 -9.67 2.60
C CYS A 53 2.36 -8.19 2.95
N CYS A 54 3.58 -7.65 2.97
CA CYS A 54 3.79 -6.21 3.08
C CYS A 54 4.96 -5.72 2.19
N ALA A 55 4.90 -4.44 1.86
CA ALA A 55 5.95 -3.69 1.17
C ALA A 55 6.02 -2.29 1.81
N GLY A 56 7.14 -1.97 2.45
CA GLY A 56 7.25 -0.76 3.26
C GLY A 56 6.13 -0.69 4.31
N ASN A 57 5.31 0.33 4.24
CA ASN A 57 4.15 0.54 5.14
C ASN A 57 2.82 0.04 4.56
N LEU A 58 2.82 -0.64 3.41
CA LEU A 58 1.62 -1.17 2.77
C LEU A 58 1.44 -2.66 3.06
N LEU A 59 0.32 -3.02 3.68
CA LEU A 59 -0.13 -4.41 3.84
C LEU A 59 -0.99 -4.79 2.64
N LYS A 60 -0.67 -5.90 1.97
CA LYS A 60 -1.29 -6.32 0.72
C LYS A 60 -1.30 -7.84 0.55
N CYS A 61 -1.86 -8.32 -0.57
CA CYS A 61 -1.86 -9.72 -0.98
C CYS A 61 -2.45 -10.67 0.09
N PHE A 62 -3.55 -10.27 0.73
CA PHE A 62 -4.27 -11.13 1.66
C PHE A 62 -5.14 -12.14 0.93
N ALA A 63 -4.91 -13.42 1.20
CA ALA A 63 -5.73 -14.52 0.72
C ALA A 63 -5.87 -15.60 1.81
N VAL A 64 -7.05 -16.21 1.89
CA VAL A 64 -7.33 -17.28 2.85
C VAL A 64 -8.27 -18.28 2.19
N ASP A 65 -7.94 -19.57 2.27
CA ASP A 65 -8.78 -20.66 1.78
C ASP A 65 -10.11 -20.72 2.53
N GLU A 66 -11.14 -21.26 1.86
CA GLU A 66 -12.47 -21.41 2.46
C GLU A 66 -12.49 -22.28 3.71
N SER A 67 -11.56 -23.24 3.82
CA SER A 67 -11.37 -24.12 4.98
C SER A 67 -11.09 -23.39 6.28
N LEU A 68 -10.52 -22.18 6.20
CA LEU A 68 -10.21 -21.33 7.35
C LEU A 68 -11.30 -20.31 7.71
N ARG A 69 -12.45 -20.36 7.04
CA ARG A 69 -13.57 -19.44 7.35
C ARG A 69 -14.03 -19.64 8.80
N GLY A 70 -14.20 -18.51 9.51
CA GLY A 70 -14.62 -18.51 10.92
C GLY A 70 -13.50 -18.76 11.93
N GLN A 71 -12.27 -19.04 11.50
CA GLN A 71 -11.11 -19.28 12.39
C GLN A 71 -10.27 -18.02 12.65
N ASN A 72 -10.74 -16.84 12.23
CA ASN A 72 -10.00 -15.57 12.36
C ASN A 72 -8.58 -15.56 11.74
N ALA A 73 -8.34 -16.42 10.76
CA ALA A 73 -7.01 -16.55 10.13
C ALA A 73 -6.48 -15.21 9.56
N LEU A 74 -7.38 -14.45 8.92
CA LEU A 74 -6.99 -13.15 8.35
C LEU A 74 -6.67 -12.12 9.44
N GLY A 75 -7.43 -12.07 10.53
CA GLY A 75 -7.12 -11.20 11.68
C GLY A 75 -5.74 -11.54 12.28
N SER A 76 -5.43 -12.81 12.40
CA SER A 76 -4.14 -13.28 12.90
C SER A 76 -2.99 -12.90 11.94
N LEU A 77 -3.17 -13.03 10.61
CA LEU A 77 -2.21 -12.58 9.61
C LEU A 77 -1.98 -11.07 9.67
N VAL A 78 -3.06 -10.28 9.80
CA VAL A 78 -2.97 -8.83 9.96
C VAL A 78 -2.15 -8.47 11.20
N SER A 79 -2.41 -9.12 12.35
CA SER A 79 -1.67 -8.86 13.59
C SER A 79 -0.18 -9.14 13.42
N ARG A 80 0.18 -10.27 12.81
CA ARG A 80 1.59 -10.63 12.58
C ARG A 80 2.30 -9.64 11.64
N LEU A 81 1.62 -9.19 10.60
CA LEU A 81 2.17 -8.18 9.69
C LEU A 81 2.33 -6.82 10.37
N VAL A 82 1.37 -6.40 11.20
CA VAL A 82 1.46 -5.15 11.98
C VAL A 82 2.65 -5.21 12.93
N GLU A 83 2.82 -6.30 13.69
CA GLU A 83 3.97 -6.52 14.57
C GLU A 83 5.29 -6.41 13.79
N ASN A 84 5.43 -7.16 12.69
CA ASN A 84 6.61 -7.15 11.84
C ASN A 84 6.93 -5.74 11.30
N ARG A 85 5.90 -5.00 10.86
CA ARG A 85 6.12 -3.64 10.37
C ARG A 85 6.52 -2.66 11.48
N PHE A 86 5.95 -2.78 12.67
CA PHE A 86 6.32 -1.95 13.81
C PHE A 86 7.77 -2.22 14.25
N GLU A 87 8.20 -3.48 14.27
CA GLU A 87 9.59 -3.87 14.53
C GLU A 87 10.55 -3.30 13.47
N ALA A 88 10.10 -3.21 12.20
CA ALA A 88 10.85 -2.58 11.10
C ALA A 88 10.80 -1.03 11.12
N GLY A 89 10.10 -0.40 12.10
CA GLY A 89 10.01 1.05 12.24
C GLY A 89 8.90 1.73 11.43
N HIS A 90 7.99 0.95 10.82
CA HIS A 90 6.84 1.47 10.07
C HIS A 90 5.61 1.56 10.96
N TYR A 91 5.24 2.78 11.40
CA TYR A 91 4.12 3.01 12.33
C TYR A 91 2.84 3.53 11.67
N ASP A 92 2.95 4.05 10.45
CA ASP A 92 1.82 4.50 9.62
C ASP A 92 1.55 3.44 8.56
N LEU A 93 0.59 2.55 8.83
CA LEU A 93 0.32 1.41 7.97
C LEU A 93 -0.94 1.63 7.15
N PHE A 94 -0.89 1.17 5.91
CA PHE A 94 -2.01 1.21 4.97
C PHE A 94 -2.38 -0.20 4.51
N VAL A 95 -3.64 -0.38 4.15
CA VAL A 95 -4.14 -1.61 3.52
C VAL A 95 -4.83 -1.23 2.22
N ILE A 96 -4.53 -1.96 1.14
CA ILE A 96 -5.31 -1.91 -0.11
C ILE A 96 -5.97 -3.27 -0.29
N THR A 97 -7.30 -3.26 -0.42
CA THR A 97 -8.11 -4.48 -0.50
C THR A 97 -9.39 -4.27 -1.32
N ARG A 98 -10.21 -5.30 -1.45
CA ARG A 98 -11.54 -5.19 -2.05
C ARG A 98 -12.56 -4.69 -1.02
N PRO A 99 -13.59 -3.91 -1.41
CA PRO A 99 -14.61 -3.35 -0.50
C PRO A 99 -15.32 -4.40 0.38
N LYS A 100 -15.50 -5.63 -0.13
CA LYS A 100 -16.10 -6.74 0.63
C LYS A 100 -15.34 -7.10 1.92
N ASN A 101 -14.06 -6.74 2.03
CA ASN A 101 -13.21 -7.01 3.17
C ASN A 101 -13.23 -5.87 4.22
N LYS A 102 -14.03 -4.83 4.01
CA LYS A 102 -14.11 -3.63 4.89
C LYS A 102 -14.33 -3.99 6.35
N VAL A 103 -15.37 -4.79 6.64
CA VAL A 103 -15.73 -5.19 8.01
C VAL A 103 -14.57 -5.87 8.71
N LEU A 104 -13.85 -6.72 8.00
CA LEU A 104 -12.74 -7.47 8.53
C LEU A 104 -11.56 -6.57 8.93
N PHE A 105 -11.10 -5.67 8.04
CA PHE A 105 -9.99 -4.78 8.36
C PHE A 105 -10.38 -3.72 9.39
N THR A 106 -11.64 -3.27 9.42
CA THR A 106 -12.11 -2.36 10.47
C THR A 106 -12.14 -3.04 11.84
N SER A 107 -12.46 -4.34 11.92
CA SER A 107 -12.34 -5.11 13.17
C SER A 107 -10.89 -5.32 13.62
N CYS A 108 -9.91 -5.23 12.71
CA CYS A 108 -8.49 -5.25 13.01
C CYS A 108 -7.91 -3.85 13.35
N GLY A 109 -8.75 -2.82 13.53
CA GLY A 109 -8.32 -1.48 13.92
C GLY A 109 -7.88 -0.58 12.76
N PHE A 110 -8.23 -0.92 11.51
CA PHE A 110 -7.99 -0.06 10.37
C PHE A 110 -9.21 0.81 10.05
N TYR A 111 -8.97 2.03 9.60
CA TYR A 111 -9.99 3.04 9.30
C TYR A 111 -10.03 3.30 7.80
N PRO A 112 -11.22 3.26 7.15
CA PRO A 112 -11.37 3.54 5.73
C PRO A 112 -10.92 4.97 5.39
N LEU A 113 -10.11 5.10 4.33
CA LEU A 113 -9.66 6.38 3.76
C LEU A 113 -10.39 6.72 2.47
N ALA A 114 -10.43 5.77 1.54
CA ALA A 114 -11.05 5.94 0.23
C ALA A 114 -11.64 4.61 -0.25
N GLU A 115 -12.76 4.68 -0.96
CA GLU A 115 -13.46 3.51 -1.45
C GLU A 115 -14.00 3.78 -2.86
N THR A 116 -13.81 2.79 -3.75
CA THR A 116 -14.43 2.71 -5.07
C THR A 116 -15.20 1.38 -5.15
N GLU A 117 -15.86 1.10 -6.26
CA GLU A 117 -16.52 -0.20 -6.48
C GLU A 117 -15.55 -1.39 -6.44
N ALA A 118 -14.29 -1.18 -6.79
CA ALA A 118 -13.28 -2.24 -6.93
C ALA A 118 -12.25 -2.27 -5.78
N VAL A 119 -11.94 -1.13 -5.18
CA VAL A 119 -10.80 -0.96 -4.26
C VAL A 119 -11.21 -0.18 -3.03
N LEU A 120 -10.74 -0.64 -1.88
CA LEU A 120 -10.82 0.03 -0.59
C LEU A 120 -9.41 0.25 -0.05
N MET A 121 -9.11 1.48 0.36
CA MET A 121 -7.90 1.84 1.08
C MET A 121 -8.23 2.17 2.53
N LEU A 122 -7.42 1.65 3.46
CA LEU A 122 -7.56 1.89 4.90
C LEU A 122 -6.20 2.27 5.51
N GLU A 123 -6.24 2.95 6.65
CA GLU A 123 -5.08 3.28 7.48
C GLU A 123 -5.24 2.75 8.91
N ASN A 124 -4.13 2.51 9.64
CA ASN A 124 -4.15 2.04 11.02
C ASN A 124 -4.31 3.16 12.07
N LYS A 125 -4.34 4.42 11.65
CA LYS A 125 -4.51 5.57 12.54
C LYS A 125 -5.80 6.30 12.21
N LYS A 126 -6.64 6.52 13.21
CA LYS A 126 -7.85 7.34 13.02
C LYS A 126 -7.46 8.76 12.58
N SER A 127 -7.87 9.15 11.39
CA SER A 127 -7.56 10.46 10.79
C SER A 127 -6.06 10.75 10.65
N GLY A 128 -5.23 9.73 10.44
CA GLY A 128 -3.78 9.91 10.27
C GLY A 128 -3.46 10.75 9.05
N LEU A 129 -4.02 10.39 7.91
CA LEU A 129 -3.84 11.12 6.65
C LEU A 129 -4.46 12.52 6.70
N ASP A 130 -5.66 12.68 7.29
CA ASP A 130 -6.30 13.99 7.48
C ASP A 130 -5.43 14.94 8.31
N ASN A 131 -4.82 14.43 9.38
CA ASN A 131 -3.93 15.22 10.23
C ASN A 131 -2.63 15.59 9.50
N TYR A 132 -2.13 14.70 8.64
CA TYR A 132 -0.99 15.01 7.78
C TYR A 132 -1.35 16.14 6.80
N TYR A 133 -2.48 16.05 6.11
CA TYR A 133 -2.93 17.10 5.20
C TYR A 133 -3.17 18.44 5.89
N LYS A 134 -3.78 18.46 7.08
CA LYS A 134 -3.97 19.69 7.85
C LYS A 134 -2.66 20.39 8.17
N LYS A 135 -1.59 19.64 8.47
CA LYS A 135 -0.26 20.21 8.67
C LYS A 135 0.34 20.76 7.37
N PHE A 136 0.16 20.04 6.26
CA PHE A 136 0.69 20.41 4.95
C PHE A 136 -0.03 21.62 4.35
N LEU A 137 -1.35 21.71 4.57
CA LEU A 137 -2.20 22.81 4.08
C LEU A 137 -2.30 23.97 5.08
N ALA A 138 -1.63 23.91 6.22
CA ALA A 138 -1.65 25.01 7.19
C ALA A 138 -1.07 26.27 6.56
N GLY A 139 -1.93 27.31 6.37
CA GLY A 139 -1.57 28.57 5.72
C GLY A 139 -1.97 28.67 4.23
N THR A 140 -2.60 27.65 3.65
CA THR A 140 -3.26 27.78 2.35
C THR A 140 -4.73 28.12 2.57
N ASP A 141 -5.19 29.21 1.93
CA ASP A 141 -6.59 29.60 1.98
C ASP A 141 -7.43 28.58 1.19
N THR A 142 -8.39 27.93 1.84
CA THR A 142 -9.12 26.78 1.28
C THR A 142 -10.27 27.18 0.34
N ASP A 143 -10.55 28.47 0.19
CA ASP A 143 -11.58 28.97 -0.73
C ASP A 143 -11.09 29.08 -2.19
N GLU A 144 -9.85 28.73 -2.47
CA GLU A 144 -9.27 28.77 -3.80
C GLU A 144 -9.49 27.45 -4.57
N ASN A 145 -9.58 27.59 -5.90
CA ASN A 145 -9.59 26.45 -6.82
C ASN A 145 -8.20 25.80 -6.85
N VAL A 146 -7.99 24.75 -6.06
CA VAL A 146 -6.72 24.05 -5.92
C VAL A 146 -6.65 22.86 -6.89
N GLY A 147 -5.62 22.84 -7.73
CA GLY A 147 -5.30 21.73 -8.64
C GLY A 147 -4.23 20.78 -8.08
N CYS A 148 -4.22 19.57 -8.61
CA CYS A 148 -3.23 18.55 -8.26
C CYS A 148 -2.79 17.79 -9.51
N ILE A 149 -1.47 17.57 -9.65
CA ILE A 149 -0.88 16.67 -10.65
C ILE A 149 0.05 15.68 -9.93
N VAL A 150 -0.09 14.41 -10.25
CA VAL A 150 0.84 13.35 -9.83
C VAL A 150 1.63 12.89 -11.04
N MET A 151 2.96 12.91 -10.99
CA MET A 151 3.82 12.53 -12.11
C MET A 151 5.14 11.91 -11.66
N ASN A 152 5.70 11.06 -12.52
CA ASN A 152 6.98 10.42 -12.26
C ASN A 152 8.17 11.28 -12.71
N CYS A 153 8.04 12.02 -13.82
CA CYS A 153 9.09 12.87 -14.40
C CYS A 153 10.44 12.15 -14.63
N ASN A 154 10.41 11.03 -15.30
CA ASN A 154 11.59 10.14 -15.51
C ASN A 154 12.18 10.19 -16.96
N PRO A 155 12.91 11.24 -17.39
CA PRO A 155 13.14 12.51 -16.69
C PRO A 155 12.00 13.53 -16.89
N PHE A 156 12.15 14.73 -16.30
CA PHE A 156 11.29 15.88 -16.60
C PHE A 156 11.49 16.34 -18.06
N THR A 157 10.41 16.56 -18.78
CA THR A 157 10.45 16.90 -20.21
C THR A 157 9.55 18.11 -20.52
N LYS A 158 9.69 18.67 -21.73
CA LYS A 158 8.80 19.73 -22.22
C LYS A 158 7.31 19.34 -22.21
N GLY A 159 7.00 18.04 -22.36
CA GLY A 159 5.62 17.53 -22.25
C GLY A 159 5.07 17.67 -20.84
N HIS A 160 5.88 17.35 -19.82
CA HIS A 160 5.52 17.56 -18.42
C HIS A 160 5.29 19.07 -18.13
N LEU A 161 6.21 19.93 -18.60
CA LEU A 161 6.05 21.37 -18.44
C LEU A 161 4.77 21.91 -19.12
N ALA A 162 4.45 21.43 -20.30
CA ALA A 162 3.22 21.82 -21.02
C ALA A 162 1.97 21.44 -20.23
N LEU A 163 1.92 20.22 -19.66
CA LEU A 163 0.83 19.75 -18.80
C LEU A 163 0.69 20.60 -17.53
N ILE A 164 1.80 20.88 -16.86
CA ILE A 164 1.84 21.74 -15.65
C ILE A 164 1.34 23.14 -16.00
N THR A 165 1.84 23.72 -17.09
CA THR A 165 1.43 25.07 -17.54
C THR A 165 -0.06 25.13 -17.89
N TYR A 166 -0.59 24.06 -18.50
CA TYR A 166 -2.02 23.96 -18.80
C TYR A 166 -2.86 23.90 -17.51
N ALA A 167 -2.50 23.01 -16.57
CA ALA A 167 -3.22 22.84 -15.33
C ALA A 167 -3.16 24.09 -14.43
N ALA A 168 -2.00 24.76 -14.37
CA ALA A 168 -1.82 25.99 -13.60
C ALA A 168 -2.72 27.16 -14.07
N LYS A 169 -3.18 27.15 -15.32
CA LYS A 169 -4.16 28.14 -15.82
C LYS A 169 -5.59 27.86 -15.35
N ALA A 170 -5.87 26.65 -14.90
CA ALA A 170 -7.19 26.21 -14.48
C ALA A 170 -7.42 26.30 -12.96
N CYS A 171 -6.40 26.66 -12.17
CA CYS A 171 -6.47 26.73 -10.71
C CYS A 171 -5.63 27.88 -10.17
N SER A 172 -5.94 28.34 -8.95
CA SER A 172 -5.20 29.40 -8.25
C SER A 172 -3.91 28.86 -7.61
N LEU A 173 -3.93 27.61 -7.20
CA LEU A 173 -2.79 26.88 -6.61
C LEU A 173 -2.71 25.49 -7.25
N LEU A 174 -1.52 25.10 -7.72
CA LEU A 174 -1.26 23.78 -8.28
C LEU A 174 -0.24 23.03 -7.44
N HIS A 175 -0.65 21.92 -6.83
CA HIS A 175 0.25 20.99 -6.19
C HIS A 175 0.80 19.98 -7.20
N ILE A 176 2.14 19.86 -7.25
CA ILE A 176 2.83 18.88 -8.11
C ILE A 176 3.46 17.83 -7.20
N PHE A 177 2.95 16.59 -7.27
CA PHE A 177 3.48 15.43 -6.55
C PHE A 177 4.39 14.64 -7.48
N VAL A 178 5.70 14.60 -7.16
CA VAL A 178 6.65 13.73 -7.86
C VAL A 178 6.74 12.42 -7.10
N VAL A 179 6.42 11.31 -7.79
CA VAL A 179 6.41 9.98 -7.17
C VAL A 179 7.81 9.57 -6.75
N GLU A 180 8.01 9.29 -5.45
CA GLU A 180 9.24 8.74 -4.93
C GLU A 180 9.23 7.21 -5.11
N GLU A 181 10.07 6.72 -6.04
CA GLU A 181 10.24 5.30 -6.31
C GLU A 181 11.65 5.04 -6.87
N ASN A 182 12.17 3.84 -6.66
CA ASN A 182 13.54 3.46 -7.02
C ASN A 182 13.64 2.63 -8.32
N ARG A 183 12.55 2.48 -9.07
CA ARG A 183 12.50 1.74 -10.34
C ARG A 183 12.73 2.61 -11.56
N SER A 184 12.79 3.93 -11.36
CA SER A 184 13.04 4.91 -12.42
C SER A 184 14.50 4.92 -12.86
N ARG A 185 14.73 5.26 -14.15
CA ARG A 185 16.06 5.43 -14.70
C ARG A 185 16.85 6.56 -14.03
N PHE A 186 16.15 7.61 -13.59
CA PHE A 186 16.73 8.74 -12.86
C PHE A 186 16.35 8.66 -11.38
N PRO A 187 17.31 8.84 -10.45
CA PRO A 187 17.04 8.88 -9.01
C PRO A 187 15.98 9.94 -8.65
N PHE A 188 15.21 9.69 -7.60
CA PHE A 188 14.16 10.62 -7.16
C PHE A 188 14.69 12.04 -6.94
N ALA A 189 15.85 12.19 -6.29
CA ALA A 189 16.44 13.50 -6.00
C ALA A 189 16.68 14.32 -7.28
N ASP A 190 17.19 13.68 -8.35
CA ASP A 190 17.44 14.33 -9.62
C ASP A 190 16.12 14.71 -10.32
N ARG A 191 15.14 13.82 -10.28
CA ARG A 191 13.81 14.08 -10.85
C ARG A 191 13.12 15.25 -10.17
N LEU A 192 13.13 15.29 -8.83
CA LEU A 192 12.57 16.38 -8.04
C LEU A 192 13.29 17.71 -8.31
N LYS A 193 14.63 17.68 -8.43
CA LYS A 193 15.43 18.85 -8.78
C LYS A 193 15.05 19.40 -10.15
N LEU A 194 14.96 18.54 -11.17
CA LEU A 194 14.59 18.94 -12.53
C LEU A 194 13.18 19.54 -12.60
N VAL A 195 12.23 19.03 -11.83
CA VAL A 195 10.89 19.63 -11.74
C VAL A 195 10.97 21.02 -11.13
N ARG A 196 11.67 21.19 -10.00
CA ARG A 196 11.81 22.49 -9.30
C ARG A 196 12.52 23.57 -10.14
N GLU A 197 13.48 23.15 -10.96
CA GLU A 197 14.24 24.08 -11.82
C GLU A 197 13.50 24.35 -13.15
N GLY A 198 12.59 23.48 -13.53
CA GLY A 198 11.88 23.55 -14.82
C GLY A 198 10.47 24.12 -14.76
N THR A 199 9.93 24.39 -13.55
CA THR A 199 8.61 25.00 -13.31
C THR A 199 8.74 26.32 -12.61
#